data_f600bcacb2a856ca5cfbca4064cf5fce
#
_entry.id   f600bcacb2a856ca5cfbca4064cf5fce
#
_cell.length_a   1.000
_cell.length_b   1.000
_cell.length_c   1.000
_cell.angle_alpha   90.00
_cell.angle_beta   90.00
_cell.angle_gamma   90.00
#
_symmetry.space_group_name_H-M   'P 1'
#
loop_
_entity.id
_entity.type
_entity.pdbx_description
1 polymer ?
#
loop_
_entity_poly.entity_id
_entity_poly.type
_entity_poly.pdbx_seq_one_letter_code
_entity_poly.pdbx_strand_id
1 'polypeptide(L)'
;MEQQITELLETLNNYFQNVGSQPSVWEFIVTIICPIVSTLALVIGGGFAVYKYRAAQNYDINLKILNEVYMPLYSYLVKQETFRYVACAENSWDDLPILELKSTKTKFTWNANGQSFQTDTSTICGCDRDALISTCENTNLGLASSELASLLNSYKVLCHIVKGNPTTKEHAKAQVLLLEGEKALCKEIIRGYNHYHKKLKLHKSNNSLYKSNGKQITINLDISEDEINAILDNQKRKDAE
;
A
#
# COMPACT_ATOMS: atom_id res chain seq x y z
N MET A 1 -41.20 8.19 -15.34
CA MET A 1 -41.37 6.73 -15.24
C MET A 1 -42.81 6.32 -14.99
N GLU A 2 -43.52 6.89 -14.01
CA GLU A 2 -44.98 6.63 -13.79
C GLU A 2 -45.85 6.97 -14.99
N GLN A 3 -45.65 8.12 -15.63
CA GLN A 3 -46.42 8.51 -16.82
C GLN A 3 -46.30 7.55 -17.99
N GLN A 4 -45.10 7.03 -18.23
CA GLN A 4 -44.84 6.05 -19.29
C GLN A 4 -45.50 4.70 -19.00
N ILE A 5 -45.54 4.30 -17.73
CA ILE A 5 -46.21 3.06 -17.29
C ILE A 5 -47.75 3.22 -17.46
N THR A 6 -48.29 4.39 -17.13
CA THR A 6 -49.72 4.69 -17.26
C THR A 6 -50.15 4.71 -18.74
N GLU A 7 -49.35 5.33 -19.62
CA GLU A 7 -49.59 5.31 -21.07
C GLU A 7 -49.55 3.91 -21.66
N LEU A 8 -48.63 3.08 -21.17
CA LEU A 8 -48.49 1.69 -21.63
C LEU A 8 -49.66 0.83 -21.17
N LEU A 9 -50.17 1.05 -19.95
CA LEU A 9 -51.35 0.39 -19.41
C LEU A 9 -52.64 0.82 -20.14
N GLU A 10 -52.82 2.11 -20.48
CA GLU A 10 -53.93 2.58 -21.28
C GLU A 10 -53.89 2.02 -22.69
N THR A 11 -52.72 1.96 -23.32
CA THR A 11 -52.56 1.38 -24.66
C THR A 11 -52.91 -0.11 -24.65
N LEU A 12 -52.48 -0.86 -23.64
CA LEU A 12 -52.85 -2.24 -23.43
C LEU A 12 -54.35 -2.44 -23.22
N ASN A 13 -54.97 -1.59 -22.39
CA ASN A 13 -56.38 -1.67 -22.11
C ASN A 13 -57.24 -1.35 -23.36
N ASN A 14 -56.85 -0.34 -24.12
CA ASN A 14 -57.53 0.03 -25.39
C ASN A 14 -57.37 -1.07 -26.44
N TYR A 15 -56.19 -1.74 -26.48
CA TYR A 15 -55.95 -2.85 -27.35
C TYR A 15 -56.88 -4.04 -27.02
N PHE A 16 -57.00 -4.41 -25.73
CA PHE A 16 -57.87 -5.50 -25.29
C PHE A 16 -59.36 -5.19 -25.47
N GLN A 17 -59.79 -3.93 -25.42
CA GLN A 17 -61.18 -3.52 -25.69
C GLN A 17 -61.55 -3.53 -27.17
N ASN A 18 -60.60 -3.29 -28.07
CA ASN A 18 -60.83 -3.25 -29.52
C ASN A 18 -60.68 -4.60 -30.22
N VAL A 19 -60.34 -5.67 -29.50
CA VAL A 19 -60.15 -7.04 -30.05
C VAL A 19 -61.50 -7.70 -30.34
N GLY A 20 -62.34 -7.06 -31.21
CA GLY A 20 -63.47 -7.71 -31.84
C GLY A 20 -63.13 -8.44 -33.16
N SER A 21 -61.97 -8.15 -33.74
CA SER A 21 -61.38 -8.89 -34.86
C SER A 21 -60.01 -9.43 -34.38
N GLN A 22 -59.81 -10.75 -34.43
CA GLN A 22 -58.59 -11.38 -33.98
C GLN A 22 -57.35 -10.70 -34.63
N PRO A 23 -56.53 -9.94 -33.87
CA PRO A 23 -55.31 -9.40 -34.43
C PRO A 23 -54.41 -10.57 -34.80
N SER A 24 -53.73 -10.45 -35.93
CA SER A 24 -52.78 -11.46 -36.30
C SER A 24 -51.74 -11.58 -35.18
N VAL A 25 -51.34 -12.80 -34.82
CA VAL A 25 -50.32 -13.07 -33.78
C VAL A 25 -49.08 -12.19 -34.01
N TRP A 26 -48.80 -11.85 -35.25
CA TRP A 26 -47.69 -11.01 -35.67
C TRP A 26 -47.86 -9.53 -35.24
N GLU A 27 -49.06 -8.97 -35.35
CA GLU A 27 -49.34 -7.59 -34.88
C GLU A 27 -49.19 -7.48 -33.35
N PHE A 28 -49.62 -8.49 -32.60
CA PHE A 28 -49.46 -8.54 -31.15
C PHE A 28 -47.97 -8.56 -30.76
N ILE A 29 -47.13 -9.36 -31.45
CA ILE A 29 -45.70 -9.44 -31.19
C ILE A 29 -45.02 -8.10 -31.45
N VAL A 30 -45.29 -7.47 -32.59
CA VAL A 30 -44.63 -6.20 -32.99
C VAL A 30 -45.06 -5.05 -32.10
N THR A 31 -46.35 -4.96 -31.78
CA THR A 31 -46.93 -3.77 -31.12
C THR A 31 -46.74 -3.83 -29.59
N ILE A 32 -46.72 -4.99 -29.00
CA ILE A 32 -46.67 -5.14 -27.52
C ILE A 32 -45.38 -5.75 -27.05
N ILE A 33 -44.97 -6.90 -27.62
CA ILE A 33 -43.80 -7.63 -27.10
C ILE A 33 -42.48 -6.90 -27.43
N CYS A 34 -42.33 -6.43 -28.66
CA CYS A 34 -41.09 -5.75 -29.06
C CYS A 34 -40.77 -4.49 -28.25
N PRO A 35 -41.72 -3.55 -27.97
CA PRO A 35 -41.45 -2.41 -27.13
C PRO A 35 -41.10 -2.77 -25.67
N ILE A 36 -41.78 -3.78 -25.10
CA ILE A 36 -41.49 -4.26 -23.75
C ILE A 36 -40.08 -4.83 -23.67
N VAL A 37 -39.73 -5.70 -24.60
CA VAL A 37 -38.36 -6.30 -24.66
C VAL A 37 -37.31 -5.23 -24.88
N SER A 38 -37.56 -4.26 -25.75
CA SER A 38 -36.62 -3.14 -26.00
C SER A 38 -36.41 -2.29 -24.77
N THR A 39 -37.48 -1.94 -24.06
CA THR A 39 -37.40 -1.16 -22.82
C THR A 39 -36.63 -1.94 -21.73
N LEU A 40 -36.92 -3.23 -21.59
CA LEU A 40 -36.21 -4.09 -20.63
C LEU A 40 -34.73 -4.18 -20.97
N ALA A 41 -34.38 -4.34 -22.24
CA ALA A 41 -33.00 -4.38 -22.70
C ALA A 41 -32.23 -3.07 -22.41
N LEU A 42 -32.91 -1.91 -22.58
CA LEU A 42 -32.31 -0.61 -22.25
C LEU A 42 -32.08 -0.44 -20.75
N VAL A 43 -33.02 -0.88 -19.90
CA VAL A 43 -32.86 -0.81 -18.42
C VAL A 43 -31.72 -1.71 -17.95
N ILE A 44 -31.67 -2.94 -18.45
CA ILE A 44 -30.62 -3.89 -18.10
C ILE A 44 -29.25 -3.41 -18.62
N GLY A 45 -29.19 -2.97 -19.89
CA GLY A 45 -27.98 -2.44 -20.52
C GLY A 45 -27.44 -1.19 -19.81
N GLY A 46 -28.33 -0.24 -19.48
CA GLY A 46 -27.98 0.96 -18.72
C GLY A 46 -27.50 0.65 -17.31
N GLY A 47 -28.18 -0.23 -16.60
CA GLY A 47 -27.78 -0.71 -15.28
C GLY A 47 -26.40 -1.36 -15.29
N PHE A 48 -26.15 -2.21 -16.28
CA PHE A 48 -24.85 -2.87 -16.45
C PHE A 48 -23.73 -1.88 -16.80
N ALA A 49 -24.00 -0.90 -17.64
CA ALA A 49 -23.04 0.17 -17.97
C ALA A 49 -22.64 0.99 -16.73
N VAL A 50 -23.61 1.40 -15.92
CA VAL A 50 -23.38 2.13 -14.65
C VAL A 50 -22.60 1.26 -13.67
N TYR A 51 -22.94 -0.01 -13.56
CA TYR A 51 -22.20 -0.95 -12.70
C TYR A 51 -20.74 -1.10 -13.14
N LYS A 52 -20.47 -1.32 -14.43
CA LYS A 52 -19.09 -1.39 -14.97
C LYS A 52 -18.32 -0.10 -14.75
N TYR A 53 -18.95 1.05 -14.99
CA TYR A 53 -18.30 2.34 -14.78
C TYR A 53 -17.89 2.53 -13.31
N ARG A 54 -18.82 2.27 -12.37
CA ARG A 54 -18.50 2.35 -10.93
C ARG A 54 -17.42 1.35 -10.51
N ALA A 55 -17.45 0.15 -11.06
CA ALA A 55 -16.42 -0.86 -10.78
C ALA A 55 -15.04 -0.42 -11.26
N ALA A 56 -14.94 0.14 -12.47
CA ALA A 56 -13.70 0.69 -13.03
C ALA A 56 -13.18 1.87 -12.19
N GLN A 57 -14.06 2.83 -11.86
CA GLN A 57 -13.70 3.98 -11.03
C GLN A 57 -13.20 3.55 -9.64
N ASN A 58 -13.86 2.59 -9.00
CA ASN A 58 -13.43 2.03 -7.72
C ASN A 58 -12.07 1.32 -7.83
N TYR A 59 -11.82 0.62 -8.94
CA TYR A 59 -10.53 0.00 -9.19
C TYR A 59 -9.42 1.05 -9.28
N ASP A 60 -9.62 2.10 -10.07
CA ASP A 60 -8.63 3.18 -10.25
C ASP A 60 -8.33 3.91 -8.94
N ILE A 61 -9.36 4.22 -8.14
CA ILE A 61 -9.18 4.83 -6.82
C ILE A 61 -8.37 3.92 -5.90
N ASN A 62 -8.70 2.63 -5.85
CA ASN A 62 -7.97 1.68 -4.99
C ASN A 62 -6.52 1.51 -5.45
N LEU A 63 -6.26 1.48 -6.76
CA LEU A 63 -4.92 1.42 -7.33
C LEU A 63 -4.11 2.67 -6.98
N LYS A 64 -4.74 3.84 -7.05
CA LYS A 64 -4.13 5.11 -6.66
C LYS A 64 -3.77 5.14 -5.17
N ILE A 65 -4.67 4.70 -4.30
CA ILE A 65 -4.40 4.58 -2.85
C ILE A 65 -3.23 3.62 -2.60
N LEU A 66 -3.22 2.47 -3.26
CA LEU A 66 -2.11 1.52 -3.12
C LEU A 66 -0.78 2.14 -3.52
N ASN A 67 -0.71 2.76 -4.69
CA ASN A 67 0.54 3.27 -5.26
C ASN A 67 1.05 4.55 -4.58
N GLU A 68 0.14 5.48 -4.21
CA GLU A 68 0.53 6.79 -3.68
C GLU A 68 0.63 6.82 -2.14
N VAL A 69 0.01 5.83 -1.46
CA VAL A 69 0.00 5.79 0.01
C VAL A 69 0.77 4.58 0.53
N TYR A 70 0.26 3.39 0.27
CA TYR A 70 0.75 2.19 0.96
C TYR A 70 2.04 1.63 0.37
N MET A 71 2.23 1.71 -0.95
CA MET A 71 3.42 1.15 -1.61
C MET A 71 4.73 1.83 -1.19
N PRO A 72 4.84 3.17 -1.12
CA PRO A 72 6.05 3.84 -0.65
C PRO A 72 6.39 3.48 0.80
N LEU A 73 5.39 3.48 1.69
CA LEU A 73 5.55 3.15 3.10
C LEU A 73 5.91 1.67 3.29
N TYR A 74 5.25 0.78 2.57
CA TYR A 74 5.55 -0.65 2.59
C TYR A 74 6.95 -0.94 2.05
N SER A 75 7.36 -0.30 0.96
CA SER A 75 8.71 -0.41 0.41
C SER A 75 9.78 0.04 1.40
N TYR A 76 9.50 1.06 2.21
CA TYR A 76 10.39 1.47 3.30
C TYR A 76 10.52 0.35 4.36
N LEU A 77 9.41 -0.23 4.81
CA LEU A 77 9.45 -1.36 5.77
C LEU A 77 10.22 -2.56 5.21
N VAL A 78 10.05 -2.83 3.92
CA VAL A 78 10.81 -3.86 3.21
C VAL A 78 12.32 -3.63 3.29
N LYS A 79 12.78 -2.39 3.04
CA LYS A 79 14.20 -2.03 3.18
C LYS A 79 14.70 -2.24 4.61
N GLN A 80 13.91 -1.87 5.61
CA GLN A 80 14.22 -2.08 7.02
C GLN A 80 14.43 -3.57 7.35
N GLU A 81 13.52 -4.43 6.88
CA GLU A 81 13.61 -5.87 7.13
C GLU A 81 14.77 -6.52 6.36
N THR A 82 15.02 -6.11 5.11
CA THR A 82 16.18 -6.56 4.35
C THR A 82 17.47 -6.24 5.12
N PHE A 83 17.56 -5.02 5.63
CA PHE A 83 18.72 -4.60 6.39
C PHE A 83 18.85 -5.39 7.71
N ARG A 84 17.75 -5.59 8.43
CA ARG A 84 17.69 -6.40 9.65
C ARG A 84 18.22 -7.81 9.39
N TYR A 85 17.74 -8.44 8.34
CA TYR A 85 18.16 -9.78 7.94
C TYR A 85 19.67 -9.86 7.66
N VAL A 86 20.22 -8.89 6.92
CA VAL A 86 21.64 -8.91 6.52
C VAL A 86 22.58 -8.51 7.65
N ALA A 87 22.21 -7.50 8.45
CA ALA A 87 23.13 -6.89 9.41
C ALA A 87 22.96 -7.37 10.85
N CYS A 88 21.82 -8.01 11.17
CA CYS A 88 21.42 -8.26 12.56
C CYS A 88 21.15 -9.73 12.85
N ALA A 89 21.62 -10.65 12.01
CA ALA A 89 21.38 -12.09 12.15
C ALA A 89 21.75 -12.68 13.52
N GLU A 90 22.61 -12.00 14.29
CA GLU A 90 23.10 -12.48 15.60
C GLU A 90 22.65 -11.58 16.78
N ASN A 91 21.92 -10.50 16.56
CA ASN A 91 21.60 -9.50 17.59
C ASN A 91 20.11 -9.41 17.89
N SER A 92 19.77 -9.27 19.18
CA SER A 92 18.42 -9.11 19.74
C SER A 92 17.70 -7.80 19.36
N TRP A 93 17.87 -7.29 18.13
CA TRP A 93 17.19 -6.09 17.64
C TRP A 93 15.81 -6.38 17.09
N ASP A 94 15.30 -7.58 17.33
CA ASP A 94 13.99 -8.05 16.90
C ASP A 94 12.83 -7.24 17.47
N ASP A 95 13.05 -6.57 18.60
CA ASP A 95 12.02 -5.78 19.28
C ASP A 95 11.89 -4.33 18.77
N LEU A 96 12.85 -3.85 17.97
CA LEU A 96 12.83 -2.49 17.44
C LEU A 96 12.08 -2.43 16.10
N PRO A 97 10.96 -1.76 16.00
CA PRO A 97 10.18 -1.68 14.75
C PRO A 97 10.94 -0.99 13.63
N ILE A 98 11.71 0.04 13.96
CA ILE A 98 12.53 0.82 13.03
C ILE A 98 13.95 0.89 13.55
N LEU A 99 14.90 0.45 12.71
CA LEU A 99 16.31 0.49 13.01
C LEU A 99 16.86 1.87 12.65
N GLU A 100 17.62 2.46 13.56
CA GLU A 100 18.39 3.69 13.30
C GLU A 100 19.86 3.33 13.09
N LEU A 101 20.23 3.07 11.86
CA LEU A 101 21.59 2.72 11.51
C LEU A 101 22.27 3.90 10.85
N LYS A 102 23.18 4.51 11.58
CA LYS A 102 24.09 5.54 11.06
C LYS A 102 25.43 4.87 10.80
N SER A 103 25.76 4.62 9.55
CA SER A 103 27.12 4.21 9.19
C SER A 103 27.95 5.48 8.97
N THR A 104 28.95 5.66 9.82
CA THR A 104 29.94 6.72 9.70
C THR A 104 31.14 6.20 8.92
N LYS A 105 31.29 6.61 7.66
CA LYS A 105 32.56 6.39 6.94
C LYS A 105 33.50 7.53 7.29
N THR A 106 34.55 7.23 8.04
CA THR A 106 35.65 8.16 8.30
C THR A 106 36.65 8.06 7.15
N LYS A 107 36.74 9.06 6.32
CA LYS A 107 37.74 9.15 5.26
C LYS A 107 38.93 9.91 5.83
N PHE A 108 40.05 9.23 6.04
CA PHE A 108 41.32 9.84 6.46
C PHE A 108 42.01 10.37 5.21
N THR A 109 42.19 11.68 5.09
CA THR A 109 43.03 12.30 4.08
C THR A 109 44.32 12.82 4.77
N TRP A 110 45.47 12.31 4.35
CA TRP A 110 46.75 12.81 4.78
C TRP A 110 47.17 13.92 3.81
N ASN A 111 47.32 15.13 4.32
CA ASN A 111 47.99 16.23 3.56
C ASN A 111 49.47 16.24 3.95
N ALA A 112 50.33 16.44 2.96
CA ALA A 112 51.75 16.43 3.12
C ALA A 112 52.31 17.48 4.11
N ASN A 113 51.52 18.47 4.52
CA ASN A 113 51.92 19.57 5.38
C ASN A 113 51.18 19.69 6.71
N GLY A 114 50.50 18.67 7.15
CA GLY A 114 49.80 18.69 8.42
C GLY A 114 48.66 17.72 8.49
N GLN A 115 48.44 17.16 9.66
CA GLN A 115 47.34 16.23 9.91
C GLN A 115 46.02 17.00 9.89
N SER A 116 45.26 16.94 8.79
CA SER A 116 43.85 17.32 8.79
C SER A 116 42.97 16.10 8.66
N PHE A 117 42.17 15.83 9.68
CA PHE A 117 41.17 14.78 9.65
C PHE A 117 39.87 15.39 9.17
N GLN A 118 39.38 14.97 8.00
CA GLN A 118 38.05 15.32 7.53
C GLN A 118 37.18 14.11 7.67
N THR A 119 36.16 14.20 8.54
CA THR A 119 35.18 13.13 8.76
C THR A 119 33.98 13.40 7.85
N ASP A 120 33.91 12.68 6.75
CA ASP A 120 32.70 12.64 5.92
C ASP A 120 31.73 11.61 6.50
N THR A 121 30.61 12.07 7.00
CA THR A 121 29.53 11.21 7.49
C THR A 121 28.59 10.94 6.32
N SER A 122 28.67 9.74 5.73
CA SER A 122 27.73 9.30 4.72
C SER A 122 26.74 8.31 5.32
N THR A 123 25.45 8.60 5.21
CA THR A 123 24.38 7.68 5.55
C THR A 123 24.30 6.62 4.45
N ILE A 124 24.64 5.36 4.76
CA ILE A 124 24.80 4.33 3.72
C ILE A 124 23.48 3.84 3.12
N CYS A 125 22.36 3.89 3.83
CA CYS A 125 21.16 3.23 3.32
C CYS A 125 19.83 3.96 3.50
N GLY A 126 19.74 5.16 4.03
CA GLY A 126 18.45 5.86 4.19
C GLY A 126 17.38 5.00 4.89
N CYS A 127 17.79 4.22 5.88
CA CYS A 127 16.92 3.33 6.67
C CYS A 127 16.82 3.83 8.11
N ASP A 128 16.70 5.14 8.28
CA ASP A 128 16.54 5.80 9.58
C ASP A 128 15.14 6.44 9.69
N ARG A 129 14.81 6.95 10.87
CA ARG A 129 13.55 7.65 11.12
C ARG A 129 13.36 8.86 10.21
N ASP A 130 14.43 9.53 9.83
CA ASP A 130 14.37 10.68 8.92
C ASP A 130 13.95 10.27 7.51
N ALA A 131 14.46 9.14 7.02
CA ALA A 131 14.02 8.57 5.75
C ALA A 131 12.55 8.13 5.77
N LEU A 132 12.05 7.59 6.91
CA LEU A 132 10.63 7.29 7.05
C LEU A 132 9.80 8.58 7.04
N ILE A 133 10.20 9.61 7.78
CA ILE A 133 9.50 10.91 7.79
C ILE A 133 9.45 11.50 6.38
N SER A 134 10.56 11.49 5.66
CA SER A 134 10.62 11.96 4.26
C SER A 134 9.68 11.14 3.36
N THR A 135 9.63 9.81 3.54
CA THR A 135 8.69 8.95 2.81
C THR A 135 7.23 9.33 3.14
N CYS A 136 6.93 9.59 4.41
CA CYS A 136 5.61 10.03 4.84
C CYS A 136 5.21 11.40 4.27
N GLU A 137 6.16 12.32 4.12
CA GLU A 137 5.92 13.65 3.53
C GLU A 137 5.61 13.59 2.04
N ASN A 138 6.20 12.63 1.34
CA ASN A 138 5.94 12.38 -0.07
C ASN A 138 4.68 11.53 -0.30
N THR A 139 4.02 11.07 0.76
CA THR A 139 2.81 10.25 0.67
C THR A 139 1.58 11.13 0.55
N ASN A 140 0.65 10.76 -0.32
CA ASN A 140 -0.62 11.48 -0.49
C ASN A 140 -1.60 11.17 0.67
N LEU A 141 -1.45 11.93 1.77
CA LEU A 141 -2.27 11.73 2.99
C LEU A 141 -3.77 11.97 2.75
N GLY A 142 -4.16 12.69 1.72
CA GLY A 142 -5.58 12.89 1.35
C GLY A 142 -6.27 11.59 0.90
N LEU A 143 -5.50 10.59 0.50
CA LEU A 143 -5.99 9.26 0.13
C LEU A 143 -5.81 8.22 1.25
N ALA A 144 -5.09 8.57 2.32
CA ALA A 144 -4.83 7.68 3.44
C ALA A 144 -6.10 7.44 4.28
N SER A 145 -6.14 6.31 5.00
CA SER A 145 -7.14 6.12 6.05
C SER A 145 -6.93 7.16 7.16
N SER A 146 -8.01 7.56 7.85
CA SER A 146 -7.92 8.48 8.98
C SER A 146 -6.99 7.94 10.08
N GLU A 147 -6.97 6.62 10.28
CA GLU A 147 -6.10 5.95 11.24
C GLU A 147 -4.63 6.10 10.84
N LEU A 148 -4.28 5.80 9.57
CA LEU A 148 -2.92 5.97 9.07
C LEU A 148 -2.47 7.42 9.13
N ALA A 149 -3.30 8.36 8.70
CA ALA A 149 -2.98 9.79 8.74
C ALA A 149 -2.72 10.28 10.17
N SER A 150 -3.53 9.85 11.15
CA SER A 150 -3.34 10.16 12.56
C SER A 150 -2.03 9.60 13.10
N LEU A 151 -1.74 8.32 12.81
CA LEU A 151 -0.48 7.67 13.24
C LEU A 151 0.75 8.37 12.65
N LEU A 152 0.73 8.73 11.37
CA LEU A 152 1.84 9.42 10.72
C LEU A 152 2.08 10.82 11.32
N ASN A 153 1.01 11.58 11.59
CA ASN A 153 1.15 12.90 12.21
C ASN A 153 1.67 12.80 13.65
N SER A 154 1.14 11.86 14.43
CA SER A 154 1.63 11.61 15.80
C SER A 154 3.08 11.17 15.81
N TYR A 155 3.47 10.30 14.87
CA TYR A 155 4.84 9.85 14.71
C TYR A 155 5.82 11.00 14.44
N LYS A 156 5.48 11.91 13.53
CA LYS A 156 6.29 13.10 13.23
C LYS A 156 6.54 13.95 14.47
N VAL A 157 5.47 14.20 15.25
CA VAL A 157 5.57 14.99 16.49
C VAL A 157 6.47 14.28 17.51
N LEU A 158 6.29 12.98 17.72
CA LEU A 158 7.10 12.19 18.65
C LEU A 158 8.58 12.16 18.26
N CYS A 159 8.88 11.97 16.95
CA CYS A 159 10.25 12.06 16.46
C CYS A 159 10.89 13.43 16.70
N HIS A 160 10.11 14.51 16.54
CA HIS A 160 10.60 15.87 16.82
C HIS A 160 10.93 16.06 18.30
N ILE A 161 10.08 15.60 19.21
CA ILE A 161 10.31 15.68 20.66
C ILE A 161 11.53 14.84 21.07
N VAL A 162 11.65 13.63 20.54
CA VAL A 162 12.78 12.72 20.87
C VAL A 162 14.13 13.25 20.35
N LYS A 163 14.14 14.08 19.30
CA LYS A 163 15.36 14.78 18.84
C LYS A 163 15.77 15.95 19.74
N GLY A 164 14.90 16.40 20.64
CA GLY A 164 15.15 17.51 21.56
C GLY A 164 16.06 17.15 22.74
N ASN A 165 15.93 17.90 23.82
CA ASN A 165 16.78 17.74 25.01
C ASN A 165 16.47 16.39 25.73
N PRO A 166 17.44 15.46 25.87
CA PRO A 166 17.22 14.13 26.42
C PRO A 166 16.99 14.09 27.93
N THR A 167 17.16 15.19 28.65
CA THR A 167 17.12 15.24 30.12
C THR A 167 15.72 15.50 30.67
N THR A 168 14.73 15.71 29.83
CA THR A 168 13.36 16.03 30.26
C THR A 168 12.49 14.77 30.45
N LYS A 169 11.53 14.87 31.38
CA LYS A 169 10.55 13.82 31.61
C LYS A 169 9.66 13.57 30.37
N GLU A 170 9.38 14.64 29.64
CA GLU A 170 8.64 14.61 28.37
C GLU A 170 9.39 13.80 27.30
N HIS A 171 10.72 13.93 27.22
CA HIS A 171 11.54 13.17 26.31
C HIS A 171 11.44 11.66 26.60
N ALA A 172 11.59 11.25 27.87
CA ALA A 172 11.47 9.85 28.25
C ALA A 172 10.08 9.27 27.92
N LYS A 173 9.02 10.04 28.19
CA LYS A 173 7.64 9.67 27.82
C LYS A 173 7.49 9.54 26.29
N ALA A 174 8.05 10.49 25.53
CA ALA A 174 7.99 10.47 24.08
C ALA A 174 8.72 9.26 23.47
N GLN A 175 9.84 8.81 24.05
CA GLN A 175 10.54 7.60 23.61
C GLN A 175 9.68 6.34 23.71
N VAL A 176 8.98 6.17 24.86
CA VAL A 176 8.08 5.01 25.03
C VAL A 176 6.92 5.07 24.05
N LEU A 177 6.29 6.25 23.91
CA LEU A 177 5.20 6.44 22.96
C LEU A 177 5.64 6.29 21.50
N LEU A 178 6.87 6.67 21.17
CA LEU A 178 7.43 6.50 19.84
C LEU A 178 7.56 5.04 19.48
N LEU A 179 8.08 4.20 20.38
CA LEU A 179 8.22 2.77 20.15
C LEU A 179 6.86 2.10 19.91
N GLU A 180 5.87 2.40 20.74
CA GLU A 180 4.51 1.86 20.55
C GLU A 180 3.84 2.42 19.29
N GLY A 181 4.05 3.70 18.98
CA GLY A 181 3.59 4.35 17.76
C GLY A 181 4.19 3.72 16.51
N GLU A 182 5.49 3.39 16.51
CA GLU A 182 6.16 2.69 15.42
C GLU A 182 5.57 1.30 15.17
N LYS A 183 5.31 0.53 16.25
CA LYS A 183 4.67 -0.78 16.13
C LYS A 183 3.26 -0.66 15.52
N ALA A 184 2.48 0.30 15.99
CA ALA A 184 1.13 0.56 15.46
C ALA A 184 1.17 1.00 13.99
N LEU A 185 2.11 1.90 13.64
CA LEU A 185 2.31 2.40 12.28
C LEU A 185 2.71 1.29 11.32
N CYS A 186 3.69 0.46 11.67
CA CYS A 186 4.11 -0.69 10.86
C CYS A 186 2.93 -1.65 10.61
N LYS A 187 2.17 -1.96 11.66
CA LYS A 187 0.99 -2.84 11.56
C LYS A 187 -0.07 -2.27 10.63
N GLU A 188 -0.35 -0.95 10.72
CA GLU A 188 -1.33 -0.29 9.85
C GLU A 188 -0.89 -0.23 8.39
N ILE A 189 0.38 0.07 8.13
CA ILE A 189 0.95 0.06 6.78
C ILE A 189 0.79 -1.33 6.14
N ILE A 190 1.15 -2.40 6.86
CA ILE A 190 1.05 -3.78 6.38
C ILE A 190 -0.41 -4.15 6.14
N ARG A 191 -1.30 -3.79 7.08
CA ARG A 191 -2.75 -4.04 6.98
C ARG A 191 -3.33 -3.39 5.73
N GLY A 192 -3.04 -2.10 5.52
CA GLY A 192 -3.55 -1.32 4.40
C GLY A 192 -3.00 -1.83 3.07
N TYR A 193 -1.70 -2.09 2.97
CA TYR A 193 -1.10 -2.67 1.78
C TYR A 193 -1.77 -3.98 1.39
N ASN A 194 -1.90 -4.94 2.33
CA ASN A 194 -2.53 -6.23 2.08
C ASN A 194 -4.01 -6.10 1.70
N HIS A 195 -4.73 -5.16 2.33
CA HIS A 195 -6.14 -4.89 2.02
C HIS A 195 -6.33 -4.47 0.56
N TYR A 196 -5.59 -3.46 0.09
CA TYR A 196 -5.73 -2.94 -1.27
C TYR A 196 -5.16 -3.91 -2.30
N HIS A 197 -4.07 -4.60 -2.00
CA HIS A 197 -3.50 -5.63 -2.86
C HIS A 197 -4.51 -6.78 -3.10
N LYS A 198 -5.20 -7.23 -2.05
CA LYS A 198 -6.27 -8.24 -2.14
C LYS A 198 -7.47 -7.71 -2.91
N LYS A 199 -7.89 -6.46 -2.64
CA LYS A 199 -9.07 -5.83 -3.28
C LYS A 199 -8.88 -5.65 -4.79
N LEU A 200 -7.66 -5.35 -5.22
CA LEU A 200 -7.29 -5.22 -6.62
C LEU A 200 -7.03 -6.57 -7.31
N LYS A 201 -7.13 -7.68 -6.57
CA LYS A 201 -6.83 -9.03 -7.07
C LYS A 201 -5.44 -9.12 -7.75
N LEU A 202 -4.51 -8.31 -7.29
CA LEU A 202 -3.14 -8.39 -7.76
C LEU A 202 -2.61 -9.76 -7.37
N HIS A 203 -2.04 -10.49 -8.31
CA HIS A 203 -1.60 -11.87 -8.11
C HIS A 203 -0.74 -11.94 -6.85
N LYS A 204 -1.07 -12.88 -5.97
CA LYS A 204 -0.12 -13.34 -4.97
C LYS A 204 1.06 -13.88 -5.78
N SER A 205 2.14 -13.12 -5.89
CA SER A 205 3.40 -13.71 -6.24
C SER A 205 3.60 -14.83 -5.22
N ASN A 206 3.69 -16.09 -5.69
CA ASN A 206 4.03 -17.21 -4.82
C ASN A 206 5.42 -17.03 -4.18
N ASN A 207 6.18 -16.08 -4.70
CA ASN A 207 7.40 -15.52 -4.14
C ASN A 207 7.09 -14.26 -3.32
N SER A 208 6.08 -14.30 -2.43
CA SER A 208 6.01 -13.26 -1.41
C SER A 208 7.27 -13.38 -0.56
N LEU A 209 8.27 -12.56 -0.88
CA LEU A 209 9.51 -12.39 -0.13
C LEU A 209 9.22 -12.06 1.36
N TYR A 210 7.96 -11.94 1.73
CA TYR A 210 7.53 -11.45 3.04
C TYR A 210 6.38 -12.29 3.59
N LYS A 211 6.65 -13.03 4.66
CA LYS A 211 5.61 -13.59 5.52
C LYS A 211 5.41 -12.65 6.70
N SER A 212 4.24 -12.09 6.85
CA SER A 212 3.84 -11.40 8.07
C SER A 212 3.47 -12.44 9.11
N ASN A 213 4.31 -12.67 10.08
CA ASN A 213 4.02 -13.51 11.26
C ASN A 213 3.29 -12.72 12.36
N GLY A 214 2.52 -11.69 11.99
CA GLY A 214 1.70 -10.89 12.93
C GLY A 214 2.48 -9.82 13.71
N LYS A 215 3.80 -9.89 13.81
CA LYS A 215 4.64 -8.91 14.53
C LYS A 215 5.77 -8.34 13.68
N GLN A 216 6.23 -9.05 12.67
CA GLN A 216 7.39 -8.66 11.84
C GLN A 216 7.16 -9.06 10.39
N ILE A 217 7.70 -8.27 9.47
CA ILE A 217 7.85 -8.65 8.08
C ILE A 217 9.11 -9.52 8.03
N THR A 218 8.96 -10.80 7.75
CA THR A 218 10.12 -11.70 7.60
C THR A 218 10.44 -11.80 6.11
N ILE A 219 11.68 -11.48 5.75
CA ILE A 219 12.21 -11.73 4.40
C ILE A 219 12.50 -13.22 4.31
N ASN A 220 11.82 -13.89 3.39
CA ASN A 220 12.12 -15.29 3.09
C ASN A 220 13.10 -15.30 1.91
N LEU A 221 14.37 -15.03 2.20
CA LEU A 221 15.46 -15.26 1.28
C LEU A 221 15.97 -16.67 1.61
N ASP A 222 15.58 -17.66 0.80
CA ASP A 222 16.15 -19.01 0.88
C ASP A 222 17.59 -18.97 0.32
N ILE A 223 18.49 -18.30 1.02
CA ILE A 223 19.93 -18.33 0.74
C ILE A 223 20.50 -19.40 1.65
N SER A 224 21.05 -20.44 1.07
CA SER A 224 21.72 -21.48 1.83
C SER A 224 23.05 -20.96 2.40
N GLU A 225 23.44 -21.45 3.58
CA GLU A 225 24.77 -21.12 4.16
C GLU A 225 25.91 -21.47 3.20
N ASP A 226 25.76 -22.52 2.40
CA ASP A 226 26.72 -22.93 1.38
C ASP A 226 26.93 -21.88 0.28
N GLU A 227 25.85 -21.21 -0.15
CA GLU A 227 25.96 -20.11 -1.12
C GLU A 227 26.68 -18.89 -0.53
N ILE A 228 26.42 -18.57 0.74
CA ILE A 228 27.10 -17.47 1.45
C ILE A 228 28.60 -17.78 1.56
N ASN A 229 28.95 -18.98 1.96
CA ASN A 229 30.34 -19.41 2.11
C ASN A 229 31.07 -19.43 0.75
N ALA A 230 30.42 -19.87 -0.32
CA ALA A 230 30.97 -19.86 -1.67
C ALA A 230 31.29 -18.43 -2.16
N ILE A 231 30.45 -17.46 -1.83
CA ILE A 231 30.67 -16.04 -2.17
C ILE A 231 31.86 -15.47 -1.35
N LEU A 232 31.91 -15.75 -0.06
CA LEU A 232 32.99 -15.31 0.82
C LEU A 232 34.35 -15.88 0.41
N ASP A 233 34.42 -17.15 0.02
CA ASP A 233 35.67 -17.79 -0.42
C ASP A 233 36.11 -17.25 -1.80
N ASN A 234 35.18 -16.93 -2.70
CA ASN A 234 35.53 -16.27 -3.95
C ASN A 234 36.06 -14.84 -3.75
N GLN A 235 35.55 -14.13 -2.74
CA GLN A 235 35.98 -12.78 -2.41
C GLN A 235 37.39 -12.78 -1.80
N LYS A 236 37.67 -13.71 -0.86
CA LYS A 236 39.01 -13.90 -0.29
C LYS A 236 40.09 -14.28 -1.33
N ARG A 237 39.71 -15.01 -2.38
CA ARG A 237 40.64 -15.32 -3.50
C ARG A 237 40.97 -14.09 -4.34
N LYS A 238 40.01 -13.20 -4.57
CA LYS A 238 40.22 -11.95 -5.32
C LYS A 238 41.05 -10.92 -4.55
N ASP A 239 40.98 -10.93 -3.23
CA ASP A 239 41.77 -10.02 -2.37
C ASP A 239 43.22 -10.55 -2.15
N ALA A 240 43.52 -11.79 -2.58
CA ALA A 240 44.85 -12.42 -2.47
C ALA A 240 45.62 -12.40 -3.81
N GLU A 241 45.02 -12.00 -4.91
CA GLU A 241 45.67 -11.74 -6.22
C GLU A 241 46.02 -10.23 -6.37
#